data_51c6844f04c00074dd88186ee5036661
#
_entry.id   51c6844f04c00074dd88186ee5036661
#
_cell.length_a   1.000
_cell.length_b   1.000
_cell.length_c   1.000
_cell.angle_alpha   90.00
_cell.angle_beta   90.00
_cell.angle_gamma   90.00
#
_symmetry.space_group_name_H-M   'P 1'
#
loop_
_entity.id
_entity.type
_entity.pdbx_description
1 polymer ?
#
loop_
_entity_poly.entity_id
_entity_poly.type
_entity_poly.pdbx_seq_one_letter_code
_entity_poly.pdbx_strand_id
1 'polypeptide(L)'
;MSMQHPRIEVSIGTQRLRLFAGTQLVKEWPCSTSKFGVGFLEGSHKTPLGSFVVREKHGDGAACGTIFKSRQPVGLWTLGMDTKTDFVLTRILWLHGLEPRNANTFQRYIYIHGTNDEDSIGRPASHGCVRLRNLAMIELFDLVPEGTPVWIGE
;
A
#
# COMPACT_ATOMS: atom_id res chain seq x y z
N MET A 1 1.58 -19.40 6.74
CA MET A 1 2.92 -19.83 6.30
C MET A 1 3.53 -18.73 5.45
N SER A 2 4.69 -18.26 5.82
CA SER A 2 5.35 -17.19 5.08
C SER A 2 6.03 -17.74 3.84
N MET A 3 6.05 -16.91 2.78
CA MET A 3 6.76 -17.23 1.54
C MET A 3 8.26 -17.14 1.76
N GLN A 4 9.03 -17.87 0.93
CA GLN A 4 10.48 -17.75 0.92
C GLN A 4 10.90 -16.56 0.05
N HIS A 5 11.72 -15.67 0.63
CA HIS A 5 12.27 -14.50 -0.05
C HIS A 5 11.18 -13.66 -0.75
N PRO A 6 10.11 -13.26 -0.02
CA PRO A 6 9.08 -12.43 -0.64
C PRO A 6 9.64 -11.05 -0.94
N ARG A 7 9.21 -10.49 -2.08
CA ARG A 7 9.47 -9.10 -2.41
C ARG A 7 8.30 -8.53 -3.22
N ILE A 8 8.08 -7.25 -3.05
CA ILE A 8 6.99 -6.54 -3.70
C ILE A 8 7.59 -5.58 -4.73
N GLU A 9 6.96 -5.52 -5.93
CA GLU A 9 7.27 -4.49 -6.92
C GLU A 9 5.99 -3.75 -7.28
N VAL A 10 6.05 -2.43 -7.25
CA VAL A 10 4.96 -1.55 -7.66
C VAL A 10 5.42 -0.79 -8.90
N SER A 11 4.63 -0.88 -9.97
CA SER A 11 4.87 -0.12 -11.20
C SER A 11 3.89 1.04 -11.29
N ILE A 12 4.43 2.25 -11.32
CA ILE A 12 3.63 3.46 -11.52
C ILE A 12 3.01 3.44 -12.93
N GLY A 13 3.80 3.04 -13.93
CA GLY A 13 3.34 3.06 -15.32
C GLY A 13 2.19 2.12 -15.61
N THR A 14 2.21 0.92 -15.03
CA THR A 14 1.15 -0.08 -15.25
C THR A 14 0.09 -0.10 -14.17
N GLN A 15 0.30 0.60 -13.05
CA GLN A 15 -0.57 0.57 -11.86
C GLN A 15 -0.84 -0.85 -11.41
N ARG A 16 0.25 -1.61 -11.26
CA ARG A 16 0.22 -2.98 -10.78
C ARG A 16 1.20 -3.18 -9.63
N LEU A 17 0.78 -3.99 -8.67
CA LEU A 17 1.61 -4.47 -7.58
C LEU A 17 1.85 -5.96 -7.81
N ARG A 18 3.12 -6.36 -7.84
CA ARG A 18 3.53 -7.74 -8.07
C ARG A 18 4.23 -8.30 -6.85
N LEU A 19 3.87 -9.52 -6.48
CA LEU A 19 4.49 -10.24 -5.38
C LEU A 19 5.34 -11.36 -5.95
N PHE A 20 6.62 -11.36 -5.60
CA PHE A 20 7.59 -12.37 -6.02
C PHE A 20 8.04 -13.21 -4.84
N ALA A 21 8.33 -14.48 -5.10
CA ALA A 21 9.12 -15.34 -4.22
C ALA A 21 10.46 -15.53 -4.93
N GLY A 22 11.50 -14.83 -4.45
CA GLY A 22 12.75 -14.75 -5.18
C GLY A 22 12.55 -14.11 -6.54
N THR A 23 12.81 -14.84 -7.62
CA THR A 23 12.63 -14.35 -8.99
C THR A 23 11.30 -14.79 -9.61
N GLN A 24 10.52 -15.60 -8.90
CA GLN A 24 9.26 -16.14 -9.44
C GLN A 24 8.10 -15.24 -9.08
N LEU A 25 7.33 -14.81 -10.09
CA LEU A 25 6.08 -14.09 -9.86
C LEU A 25 5.05 -15.04 -9.26
N VAL A 26 4.53 -14.71 -8.08
CA VAL A 26 3.53 -15.51 -7.37
C VAL A 26 2.14 -14.99 -7.66
N LYS A 27 1.96 -13.67 -7.59
CA LYS A 27 0.67 -13.04 -7.79
C LYS A 27 0.84 -11.57 -8.15
N GLU A 28 -0.15 -11.02 -8.84
CA GLU A 28 -0.19 -9.58 -9.09
C GLU A 28 -1.63 -9.07 -8.98
N TRP A 29 -1.74 -7.79 -8.63
CA TRP A 29 -3.02 -7.13 -8.50
C TRP A 29 -2.92 -5.73 -9.09
N PRO A 30 -4.02 -5.18 -9.63
CA PRO A 30 -4.06 -3.76 -9.93
C PRO A 30 -3.96 -2.95 -8.62
N CYS A 31 -3.32 -1.80 -8.70
CA CYS A 31 -3.18 -0.89 -7.57
C CYS A 31 -3.50 0.54 -8.00
N SER A 32 -3.43 1.47 -7.07
CA SER A 32 -3.58 2.89 -7.35
C SER A 32 -2.52 3.65 -6.57
N THR A 33 -1.72 4.44 -7.27
CA THR A 33 -0.73 5.33 -6.67
C THR A 33 -1.21 6.78 -6.80
N SER A 34 -0.38 7.76 -6.44
CA SER A 34 -0.82 9.14 -6.36
C SER A 34 -1.30 9.70 -7.68
N LYS A 35 -2.44 10.40 -7.65
CA LYS A 35 -2.92 11.19 -8.78
C LYS A 35 -2.04 12.42 -9.06
N PHE A 36 -1.18 12.80 -8.12
CA PHE A 36 -0.26 13.92 -8.26
C PHE A 36 1.10 13.49 -8.83
N GLY A 37 1.28 12.21 -9.14
CA GLY A 37 2.52 11.68 -9.69
C GLY A 37 3.51 11.23 -8.63
N VAL A 38 4.79 11.18 -8.99
CA VAL A 38 5.87 10.71 -8.14
C VAL A 38 6.64 11.86 -7.52
N GLY A 39 7.11 11.68 -6.30
CA GLY A 39 7.91 12.68 -5.62
C GLY A 39 8.16 12.36 -4.17
N PHE A 40 9.02 13.18 -3.53
CA PHE A 40 9.62 12.84 -2.24
C PHE A 40 9.32 13.87 -1.14
N LEU A 41 8.79 15.04 -1.49
CA LEU A 41 8.55 16.09 -0.49
C LEU A 41 7.38 15.73 0.41
N GLU A 42 7.56 15.95 1.71
CA GLU A 42 6.48 15.86 2.67
C GLU A 42 5.38 16.88 2.30
N GLY A 43 4.12 16.44 2.39
CA GLY A 43 2.98 17.28 2.03
C GLY A 43 2.68 17.36 0.54
N SER A 44 3.51 16.76 -0.33
CA SER A 44 3.29 16.80 -1.78
C SER A 44 2.16 15.89 -2.24
N HIS A 45 1.76 14.90 -1.43
CA HIS A 45 0.83 13.83 -1.77
C HIS A 45 1.28 12.98 -2.97
N LYS A 46 2.57 12.99 -3.26
CA LYS A 46 3.17 12.18 -4.35
C LYS A 46 3.68 10.86 -3.82
N THR A 47 3.73 9.86 -4.68
CA THR A 47 4.26 8.53 -4.34
C THR A 47 5.78 8.54 -4.52
N PRO A 48 6.55 8.15 -3.50
CA PRO A 48 8.01 8.08 -3.64
C PRO A 48 8.42 6.84 -4.44
N LEU A 49 9.60 6.93 -5.07
CA LEU A 49 10.20 5.84 -5.83
C LEU A 49 11.39 5.25 -5.10
N GLY A 50 11.80 4.06 -5.50
CA GLY A 50 13.03 3.43 -5.09
C GLY A 50 12.83 2.19 -4.25
N SER A 51 13.78 1.94 -3.36
CA SER A 51 13.81 0.78 -2.48
C SER A 51 13.25 1.11 -1.12
N PHE A 52 12.38 0.22 -0.62
CA PHE A 52 11.72 0.34 0.67
C PHE A 52 11.71 -1.03 1.35
N VAL A 53 11.30 -1.03 2.61
CA VAL A 53 11.02 -2.24 3.37
C VAL A 53 9.69 -2.06 4.10
N VAL A 54 8.94 -3.15 4.25
CA VAL A 54 7.76 -3.15 5.12
C VAL A 54 8.26 -3.09 6.56
N ARG A 55 8.11 -1.94 7.20
CA ARG A 55 8.62 -1.73 8.56
C ARG A 55 7.64 -2.19 9.62
N GLU A 56 6.35 -1.92 9.42
CA GLU A 56 5.29 -2.30 10.36
C GLU A 56 4.07 -2.80 9.61
N LYS A 57 3.37 -3.73 10.23
CA LYS A 57 2.09 -4.26 9.73
C LYS A 57 1.02 -4.01 10.78
N HIS A 58 -0.14 -3.51 10.35
CA HIS A 58 -1.26 -3.23 11.25
C HIS A 58 -2.55 -3.78 10.68
N GLY A 59 -3.43 -4.27 11.56
CA GLY A 59 -4.77 -4.71 11.20
C GLY A 59 -4.96 -6.20 11.09
N ASP A 60 -3.99 -7.01 11.55
CA ASP A 60 -4.13 -8.46 11.54
C ASP A 60 -5.41 -8.89 12.25
N GLY A 61 -6.21 -9.74 11.60
CA GLY A 61 -7.46 -10.24 12.15
C GLY A 61 -8.63 -9.27 12.12
N ALA A 62 -8.43 -8.02 11.69
CA ALA A 62 -9.54 -7.06 11.58
C ALA A 62 -10.48 -7.43 10.44
N ALA A 63 -11.76 -7.07 10.58
CA ALA A 63 -12.74 -7.31 9.53
C ALA A 63 -12.37 -6.56 8.25
N CYS A 64 -12.66 -7.16 7.10
CA CYS A 64 -12.52 -6.49 5.80
C CYS A 64 -13.34 -5.20 5.81
N GLY A 65 -12.73 -4.08 5.42
CA GLY A 65 -13.39 -2.78 5.45
C GLY A 65 -13.23 -2.01 6.75
N THR A 66 -12.48 -2.53 7.72
CA THR A 66 -12.17 -1.80 8.94
C THR A 66 -11.47 -0.49 8.59
N ILE A 67 -11.96 0.62 9.14
CA ILE A 67 -11.37 1.95 8.97
C ILE A 67 -10.28 2.14 10.02
N PHE A 68 -9.09 2.55 9.58
CA PHE A 68 -7.98 2.87 10.48
C PHE A 68 -7.71 4.36 10.48
N LYS A 69 -7.51 4.91 11.69
CA LYS A 69 -7.04 6.28 11.87
C LYS A 69 -5.83 6.23 12.78
N SER A 70 -4.72 6.78 12.33
CA SER A 70 -3.44 6.68 13.04
C SER A 70 -3.11 5.23 13.43
N ARG A 71 -3.37 4.29 12.51
CA ARG A 71 -3.16 2.83 12.63
C ARG A 71 -4.03 2.17 13.69
N GLN A 72 -5.07 2.83 14.17
CA GLN A 72 -6.02 2.27 15.14
C GLN A 72 -7.37 2.07 14.48
N PRO A 73 -8.05 0.91 14.71
CA PRO A 73 -9.37 0.69 14.15
C PRO A 73 -10.39 1.63 14.81
N VAL A 74 -11.18 2.32 13.98
CA VAL A 74 -12.15 3.30 14.47
C VAL A 74 -13.57 3.02 13.99
N GLY A 75 -13.78 2.05 13.12
CA GLY A 75 -15.09 1.71 12.59
C GLY A 75 -15.03 0.80 11.40
N LEU A 76 -16.16 0.62 10.74
CA LEU A 76 -16.30 -0.23 9.57
C LEU A 76 -16.90 0.62 8.44
N TRP A 77 -16.26 0.61 7.28
CA TRP A 77 -16.81 1.28 6.10
C TRP A 77 -17.95 0.46 5.52
N THR A 78 -19.05 1.12 5.19
CA THR A 78 -20.22 0.49 4.56
C THR A 78 -20.69 1.33 3.39
N LEU A 79 -21.41 0.68 2.47
CA LEU A 79 -22.02 1.38 1.33
C LEU A 79 -22.93 2.52 1.81
N GLY A 80 -22.82 3.67 1.15
CA GLY A 80 -23.57 4.87 1.53
C GLY A 80 -22.80 5.83 2.40
N MET A 81 -21.64 5.43 2.91
CA MET A 81 -20.75 6.36 3.59
C MET A 81 -20.05 7.28 2.59
N ASP A 82 -19.47 8.38 3.10
CA ASP A 82 -18.75 9.35 2.29
C ASP A 82 -17.66 8.65 1.46
N THR A 83 -17.70 8.88 0.13
CA THR A 83 -16.71 8.35 -0.80
C THR A 83 -15.61 9.36 -1.16
N LYS A 84 -15.73 10.60 -0.69
CA LYS A 84 -14.76 11.66 -1.00
C LYS A 84 -13.54 11.61 -0.08
N THR A 85 -13.69 11.09 1.13
CA THR A 85 -12.59 10.94 2.07
C THR A 85 -11.78 9.72 1.68
N ASP A 86 -10.46 9.89 1.62
CA ASP A 86 -9.52 8.80 1.31
C ASP A 86 -9.22 8.03 2.60
N PHE A 87 -10.09 7.07 2.93
CA PHE A 87 -9.91 6.25 4.11
C PHE A 87 -8.84 5.18 3.91
N VAL A 88 -8.15 4.85 4.98
CA VAL A 88 -7.26 3.69 5.05
C VAL A 88 -8.08 2.53 5.60
N LEU A 89 -8.29 1.50 4.77
CA LEU A 89 -9.14 0.37 5.14
C LEU A 89 -8.34 -0.93 5.21
N THR A 90 -8.86 -1.84 5.99
CA THR A 90 -8.63 -3.29 5.93
C THR A 90 -7.32 -3.74 6.54
N ARG A 91 -6.18 -3.30 6.02
CA ARG A 91 -4.83 -3.65 6.48
C ARG A 91 -3.87 -2.54 6.10
N ILE A 92 -2.77 -2.44 6.85
CA ILE A 92 -1.70 -1.48 6.58
C ILE A 92 -0.37 -2.21 6.53
N LEU A 93 0.38 -1.98 5.43
CA LEU A 93 1.82 -2.21 5.36
C LEU A 93 2.48 -0.85 5.34
N TRP A 94 3.20 -0.49 6.38
CA TRP A 94 3.82 0.83 6.54
C TRP A 94 5.26 0.76 6.07
N LEU A 95 5.62 1.58 5.08
CA LEU A 95 6.90 1.50 4.39
C LEU A 95 7.96 2.40 5.02
N HIS A 96 9.19 1.92 4.98
CA HIS A 96 10.39 2.68 5.33
C HIS A 96 11.29 2.76 4.10
N GLY A 97 11.78 3.96 3.78
CA GLY A 97 12.66 4.17 2.63
C GLY A 97 14.11 3.83 2.95
N LEU A 98 14.76 3.14 2.02
CA LEU A 98 16.13 2.67 2.19
C LEU A 98 17.17 3.53 1.45
N GLU A 99 16.73 4.56 0.72
CA GLU A 99 17.61 5.44 -0.05
C GLU A 99 17.57 6.87 0.51
N PRO A 100 18.64 7.65 0.32
CA PRO A 100 18.62 9.05 0.80
C PRO A 100 17.43 9.86 0.28
N ARG A 101 17.05 9.66 -1.01
CA ARG A 101 15.95 10.40 -1.64
C ARG A 101 14.59 10.09 -1.05
N ASN A 102 14.40 8.87 -0.51
CA ASN A 102 13.12 8.44 0.04
C ASN A 102 13.19 8.15 1.55
N ALA A 103 14.22 8.65 2.23
CA ALA A 103 14.43 8.35 3.64
C ALA A 103 13.32 8.87 4.55
N ASN A 104 12.51 9.83 4.09
CA ASN A 104 11.39 10.39 4.86
C ASN A 104 10.07 9.64 4.67
N THR A 105 10.08 8.49 4.01
CA THR A 105 8.88 7.74 3.65
C THR A 105 8.04 7.36 4.88
N PHE A 106 8.68 6.85 5.93
CA PHE A 106 7.98 6.42 7.13
C PHE A 106 7.28 7.61 7.81
N GLN A 107 7.96 8.74 7.92
CA GLN A 107 7.40 9.95 8.53
C GLN A 107 6.30 10.58 7.68
N ARG A 108 6.26 10.29 6.38
CA ARG A 108 5.19 10.71 5.48
C ARG A 108 3.97 9.81 5.53
N TYR A 109 3.99 8.73 6.33
CA TYR A 109 2.89 7.76 6.43
C TYR A 109 2.55 7.12 5.08
N ILE A 110 3.56 6.67 4.36
CA ILE A 110 3.37 5.98 3.08
C ILE A 110 3.06 4.50 3.38
N TYR A 111 1.82 4.12 3.09
CA TYR A 111 1.32 2.76 3.30
C TYR A 111 1.00 2.06 2.00
N ILE A 112 0.92 0.73 2.06
CA ILE A 112 0.11 -0.08 1.15
C ILE A 112 -1.14 -0.43 1.97
N HIS A 113 -2.34 -0.12 1.46
CA HIS A 113 -3.57 -0.31 2.25
C HIS A 113 -4.78 -0.56 1.36
N GLY A 114 -5.86 -1.06 1.96
CA GLY A 114 -7.15 -1.15 1.30
C GLY A 114 -7.84 0.21 1.22
N THR A 115 -8.93 0.30 0.46
CA THR A 115 -9.55 1.59 0.15
C THR A 115 -11.07 1.50 0.07
N ASN A 116 -11.74 2.61 0.35
CA ASN A 116 -13.17 2.79 0.11
C ASN A 116 -13.47 3.21 -1.33
N ASP A 117 -12.45 3.39 -2.16
CA ASP A 117 -12.59 3.81 -3.56
C ASP A 117 -12.02 2.71 -4.49
N GLU A 118 -12.63 1.52 -4.42
CA GLU A 118 -12.15 0.38 -5.21
C GLU A 118 -12.32 0.58 -6.71
N ASP A 119 -13.24 1.45 -7.13
CA ASP A 119 -13.46 1.74 -8.55
C ASP A 119 -12.28 2.45 -9.19
N SER A 120 -11.44 3.13 -8.42
CA SER A 120 -10.26 3.83 -8.93
C SER A 120 -9.02 2.94 -9.05
N ILE A 121 -9.08 1.71 -8.53
CA ILE A 121 -7.95 0.78 -8.60
C ILE A 121 -7.65 0.46 -10.07
N GLY A 122 -6.38 0.58 -10.45
CA GLY A 122 -5.90 0.42 -11.82
C GLY A 122 -5.48 1.73 -12.46
N ARG A 123 -5.73 2.86 -11.80
CA ARG A 123 -5.31 4.19 -12.28
C ARG A 123 -4.80 5.05 -11.13
N PRO A 124 -3.97 6.07 -11.40
CA PRO A 124 -3.48 6.98 -10.35
C PRO A 124 -4.62 7.82 -9.76
N ALA A 125 -4.91 7.62 -8.48
CA ALA A 125 -6.03 8.29 -7.82
C ALA A 125 -5.78 8.54 -6.33
N SER A 126 -4.67 8.07 -5.75
CA SER A 126 -4.41 8.19 -4.32
C SER A 126 -3.74 9.52 -3.95
N HIS A 127 -3.45 9.71 -2.68
CA HIS A 127 -2.76 10.88 -2.14
C HIS A 127 -1.35 10.51 -1.64
N GLY A 128 -0.68 9.54 -2.31
CA GLY A 128 0.69 9.16 -2.01
C GLY A 128 0.87 7.69 -1.66
N CYS A 129 -0.06 7.10 -0.96
CA CYS A 129 -0.03 5.68 -0.62
C CYS A 129 -0.31 4.80 -1.83
N VAL A 130 -0.02 3.52 -1.70
CA VAL A 130 -0.35 2.50 -2.70
C VAL A 130 -1.63 1.81 -2.23
N ARG A 131 -2.71 1.94 -3.01
CA ARG A 131 -4.01 1.36 -2.66
C ARG A 131 -4.27 0.08 -3.42
N LEU A 132 -4.84 -0.91 -2.73
CA LEU A 132 -5.33 -2.16 -3.32
C LEU A 132 -6.81 -2.32 -3.00
N ARG A 133 -7.50 -3.18 -3.77
CA ARG A 133 -8.83 -3.64 -3.35
C ARG A 133 -8.71 -4.37 -2.02
N ASN A 134 -9.76 -4.31 -1.21
CA ASN A 134 -9.69 -4.77 0.17
C ASN A 134 -9.37 -6.26 0.30
N LEU A 135 -9.96 -7.12 -0.55
CA LEU A 135 -9.65 -8.55 -0.52
C LEU A 135 -8.21 -8.84 -0.96
N ALA A 136 -7.72 -8.11 -1.96
CA ALA A 136 -6.33 -8.22 -2.40
C ALA A 136 -5.38 -7.81 -1.29
N MET A 137 -5.74 -6.77 -0.53
CA MET A 137 -4.92 -6.29 0.57
C MET A 137 -4.79 -7.32 1.69
N ILE A 138 -5.88 -8.01 2.02
CA ILE A 138 -5.83 -9.10 3.01
C ILE A 138 -4.89 -10.21 2.53
N GLU A 139 -5.01 -10.58 1.26
CA GLU A 139 -4.19 -11.64 0.66
C GLU A 139 -2.71 -11.30 0.71
N LEU A 140 -2.34 -10.09 0.29
CA LEU A 140 -0.96 -9.62 0.33
C LEU A 140 -0.43 -9.58 1.77
N PHE A 141 -1.21 -9.02 2.69
CA PHE A 141 -0.84 -8.89 4.09
C PHE A 141 -0.49 -10.24 4.71
N ASP A 142 -1.29 -11.26 4.40
CA ASP A 142 -1.08 -12.59 4.97
C ASP A 142 0.15 -13.29 4.40
N LEU A 143 0.61 -12.89 3.22
CA LEU A 143 1.73 -13.54 2.53
C LEU A 143 3.09 -12.93 2.87
N VAL A 144 3.15 -11.69 3.35
CA VAL A 144 4.43 -11.00 3.54
C VAL A 144 4.66 -10.63 5.00
N PRO A 145 5.86 -10.91 5.55
CA PRO A 145 6.22 -10.48 6.90
C PRO A 145 6.76 -9.04 6.91
N GLU A 146 6.91 -8.48 8.10
CA GLU A 146 7.75 -7.29 8.27
C GLU A 146 9.16 -7.60 7.78
N GLY A 147 9.82 -6.60 7.20
CA GLY A 147 11.12 -6.77 6.59
C GLY A 147 11.07 -7.11 5.10
N THR A 148 9.88 -7.34 4.52
CA THR A 148 9.76 -7.63 3.09
C THR A 148 10.24 -6.44 2.27
N PRO A 149 11.18 -6.65 1.30
CA PRO A 149 11.61 -5.58 0.40
C PRO A 149 10.49 -5.13 -0.53
N VAL A 150 10.45 -3.83 -0.80
CA VAL A 150 9.50 -3.22 -1.74
C VAL A 150 10.28 -2.33 -2.71
N TRP A 151 9.99 -2.47 -4.00
CA TRP A 151 10.49 -1.59 -5.03
C TRP A 151 9.31 -0.83 -5.65
N ILE A 152 9.40 0.49 -5.72
CA ILE A 152 8.43 1.31 -6.45
C ILE A 152 9.16 1.98 -7.60
N GLY A 153 8.78 1.66 -8.83
CA GLY A 153 9.41 2.17 -10.04
C GLY A 153 8.38 2.62 -11.07
N GLU A 154 8.86 3.30 -12.09
CA GLU A 154 8.02 3.79 -13.18
C GLU A 154 7.60 2.74 -14.20
#